data_21ad242de65d657fbd07d3477e9aec61
#
_entry.id   21ad242de65d657fbd07d3477e9aec61
#
_cell.length_a   1.000
_cell.length_b   1.000
_cell.length_c   1.000
_cell.angle_alpha   90.00
_cell.angle_beta   90.00
_cell.angle_gamma   90.00
#
_symmetry.space_group_name_H-M   'P 1'
#
loop_
_entity.id
_entity.type
_entity.pdbx_description
1 polymer ?
#
loop_
_entity_poly.entity_id
_entity_poly.type
_entity_poly.pdbx_seq_one_letter_code
_entity_poly.pdbx_strand_id
1 'polypeptide(L)'
;VDFDLRRLLDDHCPDSHRLFAEHVNPRFAQVLRTIGFDRFFVRAEGQYLWDERGERYLDMLGGYAVCNVGRNHPTVKQALRDCLDMDLPSMVQFDAPPLAGLLARELGRHVGRGLDRTYFTNSGTEGVEAAIKFARCATGRPGIVFAERAFHGLTMGALSLNGCQSFRQGFAPFLPETRMVRFGDLGDLEGALRAGDVAAFVVEPVQGKGVHVPPDGYLAEASRLCHRYGALFVADEVQAGVCRTGKFLGIDHDPGCEPDMVVLSKALSGGLVPVGAVMVRPSVWN
;
A
#
# COMPACT_ATOMS: atom_id res chain seq x y z
N VAL A 1 -21.50 19.03 26.17
CA VAL A 1 -22.17 17.77 25.75
C VAL A 1 -21.17 16.67 25.96
N ASP A 2 -21.43 15.79 26.94
CA ASP A 2 -20.57 14.64 27.18
C ASP A 2 -20.68 13.70 25.96
N PHE A 3 -19.57 13.54 25.23
CA PHE A 3 -19.48 12.62 24.10
C PHE A 3 -19.28 11.20 24.62
N ASP A 4 -20.30 10.33 24.46
CA ASP A 4 -20.24 8.92 24.79
C ASP A 4 -20.29 8.09 23.52
N LEU A 5 -19.12 7.59 23.11
CA LEU A 5 -18.98 6.77 21.90
C LEU A 5 -19.76 5.44 21.99
N ARG A 6 -19.83 4.81 23.18
CA ARG A 6 -20.54 3.55 23.35
C ARG A 6 -22.03 3.74 23.14
N ARG A 7 -22.61 4.72 23.83
CA ARG A 7 -24.01 5.09 23.66
C ARG A 7 -24.35 5.42 22.21
N LEU A 8 -23.49 6.22 21.54
CA LEU A 8 -23.67 6.56 20.13
C LEU A 8 -23.70 5.34 19.22
N LEU A 9 -22.81 4.36 19.47
CA LEU A 9 -22.80 3.12 18.70
C LEU A 9 -24.02 2.26 19.01
N ASP A 10 -24.39 2.10 20.26
CA ASP A 10 -25.56 1.29 20.66
C ASP A 10 -26.86 1.84 20.06
N ASP A 11 -27.01 3.16 20.03
CA ASP A 11 -28.18 3.86 19.47
C ASP A 11 -28.29 3.72 17.93
N HIS A 12 -27.16 3.58 17.22
CA HIS A 12 -27.12 3.66 15.75
C HIS A 12 -26.63 2.39 15.03
N CYS A 13 -26.03 1.45 15.72
CA CYS A 13 -25.55 0.20 15.10
C CYS A 13 -26.62 -0.58 14.34
N PRO A 14 -27.86 -0.69 14.83
CA PRO A 14 -28.94 -1.39 14.09
C PRO A 14 -29.23 -0.77 12.71
N ASP A 15 -28.96 0.54 12.56
CA ASP A 15 -29.19 1.31 11.34
C ASP A 15 -27.94 1.42 10.45
N SER A 16 -26.84 0.75 10.76
CA SER A 16 -25.53 0.95 10.10
C SER A 16 -25.60 0.83 8.58
N HIS A 17 -26.31 -0.18 8.05
CA HIS A 17 -26.47 -0.36 6.60
C HIS A 17 -27.29 0.75 5.95
N ARG A 18 -28.32 1.26 6.64
CA ARG A 18 -29.11 2.39 6.18
C ARG A 18 -28.28 3.67 6.16
N LEU A 19 -27.59 3.98 7.25
CA LEU A 19 -26.69 5.14 7.35
C LEU A 19 -25.59 5.09 6.27
N PHE A 20 -25.01 3.92 6.04
CA PHE A 20 -24.00 3.75 5.00
C PHE A 20 -24.58 3.98 3.59
N ALA A 21 -25.78 3.46 3.31
CA ALA A 21 -26.43 3.66 2.03
C ALA A 21 -26.82 5.12 1.78
N GLU A 22 -27.32 5.81 2.82
CA GLU A 22 -27.78 7.19 2.72
C GLU A 22 -26.62 8.20 2.63
N HIS A 23 -25.53 7.98 3.37
CA HIS A 23 -24.50 9.00 3.57
C HIS A 23 -23.11 8.63 3.02
N VAL A 24 -22.87 7.38 2.62
CA VAL A 24 -21.55 6.93 2.12
C VAL A 24 -21.63 6.46 0.68
N ASN A 25 -22.30 5.31 0.41
CA ASN A 25 -22.36 4.77 -0.94
C ASN A 25 -23.58 3.84 -1.14
N PRO A 26 -24.68 4.34 -1.74
CA PRO A 26 -25.88 3.55 -1.95
C PRO A 26 -25.68 2.35 -2.89
N ARG A 27 -24.83 2.50 -3.93
CA ARG A 27 -24.56 1.42 -4.87
C ARG A 27 -23.76 0.29 -4.23
N PHE A 28 -22.77 0.64 -3.42
CA PHE A 28 -21.98 -0.35 -2.72
C PHE A 28 -22.80 -1.12 -1.68
N ALA A 29 -23.68 -0.43 -0.94
CA ALA A 29 -24.64 -1.08 -0.04
C ALA A 29 -25.56 -2.08 -0.77
N GLN A 30 -25.99 -1.74 -1.99
CA GLN A 30 -26.76 -2.66 -2.83
C GLN A 30 -25.94 -3.89 -3.26
N VAL A 31 -24.68 -3.70 -3.66
CA VAL A 31 -23.76 -4.80 -4.01
C VAL A 31 -23.58 -5.74 -2.81
N LEU A 32 -23.29 -5.21 -1.62
CA LEU A 32 -23.13 -6.01 -0.42
C LEU A 32 -24.35 -6.88 -0.13
N ARG A 33 -25.57 -6.35 -0.25
CA ARG A 33 -26.81 -7.12 -0.13
C ARG A 33 -26.92 -8.20 -1.20
N THR A 34 -26.60 -7.89 -2.44
CA THR A 34 -26.71 -8.83 -3.56
C THR A 34 -25.79 -10.04 -3.40
N ILE A 35 -24.59 -9.85 -2.84
CA ILE A 35 -23.60 -10.93 -2.62
C ILE A 35 -23.67 -11.57 -1.23
N GLY A 36 -24.65 -11.19 -0.38
CA GLY A 36 -24.83 -11.75 0.96
C GLY A 36 -23.81 -11.28 2.00
N PHE A 37 -23.20 -10.10 1.77
CA PHE A 37 -22.25 -9.45 2.67
C PHE A 37 -22.87 -8.31 3.48
N ASP A 38 -24.19 -8.25 3.56
CA ASP A 38 -24.97 -7.27 4.33
C ASP A 38 -25.06 -7.63 5.83
N ARG A 39 -24.02 -8.23 6.34
CA ARG A 39 -23.87 -8.59 7.75
C ARG A 39 -23.27 -7.44 8.54
N PHE A 40 -23.77 -7.25 9.75
CA PHE A 40 -23.20 -6.29 10.67
C PHE A 40 -22.23 -7.00 11.63
N PHE A 41 -20.95 -6.71 11.51
CA PHE A 41 -19.92 -7.30 12.39
C PHE A 41 -19.73 -6.43 13.63
N VAL A 42 -19.95 -7.01 14.81
CA VAL A 42 -19.87 -6.32 16.11
C VAL A 42 -18.56 -6.58 16.84
N ARG A 43 -17.83 -7.64 16.46
CA ARG A 43 -16.56 -8.01 17.09
C ARG A 43 -15.58 -8.57 16.06
N ALA A 44 -14.29 -8.28 16.28
CA ALA A 44 -13.19 -8.85 15.50
C ALA A 44 -12.01 -9.15 16.43
N GLU A 45 -11.39 -10.33 16.29
CA GLU A 45 -10.23 -10.75 17.07
C GLU A 45 -9.40 -11.79 16.30
N GLY A 46 -8.11 -11.55 16.17
CA GLY A 46 -7.24 -12.45 15.41
C GLY A 46 -7.75 -12.65 13.98
N GLN A 47 -7.99 -13.87 13.60
CA GLN A 47 -8.49 -14.25 12.29
C GLN A 47 -10.02 -14.35 12.20
N TYR A 48 -10.76 -13.94 13.23
CA TYR A 48 -12.20 -14.11 13.29
C TYR A 48 -12.98 -12.81 13.38
N LEU A 49 -14.17 -12.83 12.79
CA LEU A 49 -15.21 -11.81 12.89
C LEU A 49 -16.46 -12.43 13.52
N TRP A 50 -17.26 -11.64 14.25
CA TRP A 50 -18.56 -12.04 14.77
C TRP A 50 -19.61 -11.01 14.38
N ASP A 51 -20.75 -11.50 13.89
CA ASP A 51 -21.89 -10.66 13.58
C ASP A 51 -22.78 -10.40 14.82
N GLU A 52 -23.84 -9.63 14.61
CA GLU A 52 -24.82 -9.27 15.66
C GLU A 52 -25.61 -10.47 16.21
N ARG A 53 -25.58 -11.61 15.52
CA ARG A 53 -26.22 -12.86 15.96
C ARG A 53 -25.27 -13.77 16.72
N GLY A 54 -24.01 -13.36 16.86
CA GLY A 54 -22.96 -14.15 17.50
C GLY A 54 -22.34 -15.20 16.57
N GLU A 55 -22.70 -15.25 15.31
CA GLU A 55 -22.11 -16.14 14.32
C GLU A 55 -20.66 -15.76 14.06
N ARG A 56 -19.78 -16.76 14.07
CA ARG A 56 -18.32 -16.57 13.87
C ARG A 56 -17.91 -16.89 12.45
N TYR A 57 -17.16 -15.98 11.85
CA TYR A 57 -16.61 -16.08 10.50
C TYR A 57 -15.09 -16.09 10.52
N LEU A 58 -14.47 -16.97 9.73
CA LEU A 58 -13.04 -16.90 9.44
C LEU A 58 -12.80 -15.79 8.41
N ASP A 59 -12.00 -14.78 8.78
CA ASP A 59 -11.68 -13.66 7.90
C ASP A 59 -10.59 -14.01 6.90
N MET A 60 -10.98 -14.56 5.76
CA MET A 60 -10.07 -14.90 4.67
C MET A 60 -9.63 -13.69 3.83
N LEU A 61 -10.27 -12.52 4.02
CA LEU A 61 -9.92 -11.29 3.29
C LEU A 61 -8.85 -10.47 4.00
N GLY A 62 -8.86 -10.45 5.33
CA GLY A 62 -7.89 -9.74 6.15
C GLY A 62 -7.80 -8.23 5.87
N GLY A 63 -8.91 -7.59 5.44
CA GLY A 63 -8.93 -6.17 5.06
C GLY A 63 -8.07 -5.86 3.82
N TYR A 64 -8.04 -6.74 2.83
CA TYR A 64 -7.14 -6.69 1.68
C TYR A 64 -5.65 -6.72 2.09
N ALA A 65 -5.29 -7.70 2.90
CA ALA A 65 -3.93 -7.88 3.42
C ALA A 65 -3.44 -6.77 4.37
N VAL A 66 -4.35 -6.21 5.15
CA VAL A 66 -4.03 -5.21 6.18
C VAL A 66 -3.75 -5.87 7.53
N CYS A 67 -4.50 -6.93 7.87
CA CYS A 67 -4.49 -7.57 9.18
C CYS A 67 -3.50 -8.75 9.26
N ASN A 68 -2.23 -8.55 8.89
CA ASN A 68 -1.22 -9.63 8.88
C ASN A 68 -0.96 -10.23 10.27
N VAL A 69 -1.10 -9.44 11.33
CA VAL A 69 -0.98 -9.88 12.73
C VAL A 69 -2.33 -10.24 13.37
N GLY A 70 -3.39 -10.30 12.57
CA GLY A 70 -4.75 -10.47 13.04
C GLY A 70 -5.41 -9.15 13.45
N ARG A 71 -6.73 -9.19 13.54
CA ARG A 71 -7.53 -8.02 13.92
C ARG A 71 -7.37 -7.72 15.40
N ASN A 72 -7.33 -6.43 15.73
CA ASN A 72 -7.27 -5.94 17.11
C ASN A 72 -6.12 -6.54 17.92
N HIS A 73 -4.93 -6.70 17.31
CA HIS A 73 -3.78 -7.30 17.99
C HIS A 73 -3.51 -6.59 19.34
N PRO A 74 -3.47 -7.32 20.47
CA PRO A 74 -3.46 -6.70 21.81
C PRO A 74 -2.25 -5.79 22.04
N THR A 75 -1.06 -6.21 21.60
CA THR A 75 0.18 -5.41 21.75
C THR A 75 0.09 -4.11 20.95
N VAL A 76 -0.44 -4.13 19.71
CA VAL A 76 -0.57 -2.92 18.89
C VAL A 76 -1.60 -1.96 19.51
N LYS A 77 -2.73 -2.49 19.99
CA LYS A 77 -3.74 -1.69 20.71
C LYS A 77 -3.16 -1.06 21.97
N GLN A 78 -2.35 -1.83 22.72
CA GLN A 78 -1.73 -1.31 23.95
C GLN A 78 -0.74 -0.20 23.62
N ALA A 79 0.11 -0.37 22.63
CA ALA A 79 1.06 0.68 22.22
C ALA A 79 0.36 2.00 21.79
N LEU A 80 -0.80 1.90 21.13
CA LEU A 80 -1.60 3.10 20.83
C LEU A 80 -2.14 3.78 22.08
N ARG A 81 -2.66 3.02 23.06
CA ARG A 81 -3.11 3.58 24.34
C ARG A 81 -1.97 4.26 25.07
N ASP A 82 -0.84 3.57 25.21
CA ASP A 82 0.35 4.12 25.87
C ASP A 82 0.81 5.43 25.21
N CYS A 83 0.78 5.47 23.87
CA CYS A 83 1.14 6.68 23.12
C CYS A 83 0.17 7.84 23.38
N LEU A 84 -1.13 7.58 23.46
CA LEU A 84 -2.16 8.58 23.77
C LEU A 84 -2.02 9.09 25.20
N ASP A 85 -1.74 8.19 26.15
CA ASP A 85 -1.61 8.52 27.58
C ASP A 85 -0.29 9.29 27.91
N MET A 86 0.70 9.26 27.01
CA MET A 86 1.98 9.99 27.19
C MET A 86 1.90 11.49 26.96
N ASP A 87 0.80 12.02 26.44
CA ASP A 87 0.64 13.44 26.07
C ASP A 87 1.81 13.97 25.21
N LEU A 88 2.33 13.15 24.31
CA LEU A 88 3.44 13.54 23.45
C LEU A 88 3.02 14.70 22.52
N PRO A 89 3.93 15.67 22.28
CA PRO A 89 3.64 16.74 21.35
C PRO A 89 3.41 16.13 19.95
N SER A 90 2.27 16.44 19.35
CA SER A 90 1.90 15.97 18.01
C SER A 90 1.79 17.16 17.06
N MET A 91 2.17 16.93 15.80
CA MET A 91 2.04 17.92 14.72
C MET A 91 2.74 19.27 15.00
N VAL A 92 3.85 19.26 15.73
CA VAL A 92 4.67 20.45 15.93
C VAL A 92 5.45 20.74 14.65
N GLN A 93 5.28 21.93 14.10
CA GLN A 93 6.01 22.34 12.89
C GLN A 93 7.50 22.57 13.22
N PHE A 94 8.36 22.17 12.28
CA PHE A 94 9.82 22.24 12.41
C PHE A 94 10.39 21.40 13.57
N ASP A 95 9.66 20.37 13.99
CA ASP A 95 10.14 19.37 14.93
C ASP A 95 10.69 18.13 14.22
N ALA A 96 11.53 17.37 14.94
CA ALA A 96 12.03 16.06 14.53
C ALA A 96 11.42 14.98 15.45
N PRO A 97 10.20 14.47 15.15
CA PRO A 97 9.49 13.59 16.07
C PRO A 97 10.26 12.27 16.27
N PRO A 98 10.56 11.89 17.54
CA PRO A 98 11.41 10.75 17.84
C PRO A 98 10.82 9.42 17.35
N LEU A 99 9.49 9.25 17.42
CA LEU A 99 8.83 8.02 16.95
C LEU A 99 8.98 7.81 15.45
N ALA A 100 8.96 8.88 14.64
CA ALA A 100 9.20 8.79 13.21
C ALA A 100 10.63 8.34 12.90
N GLY A 101 11.63 8.92 13.60
CA GLY A 101 13.04 8.51 13.47
C GLY A 101 13.28 7.06 13.89
N LEU A 102 12.65 6.62 14.97
CA LEU A 102 12.73 5.25 15.46
C LEU A 102 12.11 4.27 14.46
N LEU A 103 10.93 4.56 13.95
CA LEU A 103 10.27 3.72 12.93
C LEU A 103 11.08 3.65 11.64
N ALA A 104 11.60 4.79 11.15
CA ALA A 104 12.45 4.83 9.96
C ALA A 104 13.70 3.94 10.13
N ARG A 105 14.35 3.99 11.30
CA ARG A 105 15.49 3.14 11.61
C ARG A 105 15.14 1.65 11.60
N GLU A 106 14.02 1.27 12.21
CA GLU A 106 13.59 -0.14 12.24
C GLU A 106 13.20 -0.63 10.84
N LEU A 107 12.51 0.19 10.05
CA LEU A 107 12.22 -0.13 8.66
C LEU A 107 13.50 -0.32 7.85
N GLY A 108 14.49 0.57 7.99
CA GLY A 108 15.78 0.44 7.32
C GLY A 108 16.50 -0.87 7.63
N ARG A 109 16.41 -1.37 8.89
CA ARG A 109 16.99 -2.66 9.30
C ARG A 109 16.30 -3.85 8.63
N HIS A 110 14.99 -3.80 8.48
CA HIS A 110 14.21 -4.89 7.89
C HIS A 110 14.24 -4.87 6.36
N VAL A 111 14.18 -3.70 5.74
CA VAL A 111 14.24 -3.54 4.29
C VAL A 111 15.65 -3.77 3.76
N GLY A 112 16.65 -3.24 4.46
CA GLY A 112 18.06 -3.38 4.08
C GLY A 112 18.40 -2.72 2.73
N ARG A 113 19.32 -3.32 1.99
CA ARG A 113 19.70 -2.93 0.61
C ARG A 113 20.13 -1.46 0.46
N GLY A 114 20.53 -0.79 1.56
CA GLY A 114 20.88 0.64 1.54
C GLY A 114 19.69 1.58 1.38
N LEU A 115 18.48 1.10 1.59
CA LEU A 115 17.24 1.90 1.61
C LEU A 115 17.02 2.46 3.02
N ASP A 116 17.76 3.50 3.39
CA ASP A 116 17.85 3.99 4.77
C ASP A 116 17.23 5.39 4.97
N ARG A 117 16.60 5.95 3.94
CA ARG A 117 15.82 7.18 4.02
C ARG A 117 14.34 6.83 3.92
N THR A 118 13.53 7.44 4.77
CA THR A 118 12.08 7.15 4.81
C THR A 118 11.28 8.43 4.64
N TYR A 119 10.35 8.41 3.70
CA TYR A 119 9.31 9.41 3.56
C TYR A 119 7.98 8.79 4.02
N PHE A 120 7.41 9.29 5.12
CA PHE A 120 6.13 8.80 5.64
C PHE A 120 4.94 9.43 4.91
N THR A 121 3.91 8.62 4.73
CA THR A 121 2.63 8.99 4.11
C THR A 121 1.47 8.40 4.92
N ASN A 122 0.23 8.73 4.55
CA ASN A 122 -0.95 8.17 5.22
C ASN A 122 -1.50 6.92 4.49
N SER A 123 -1.05 6.66 3.29
CA SER A 123 -1.55 5.56 2.46
C SER A 123 -0.53 5.09 1.44
N GLY A 124 -0.76 3.87 0.88
CA GLY A 124 0.06 3.34 -0.21
C GLY A 124 -0.04 4.17 -1.50
N THR A 125 -1.24 4.71 -1.80
CA THR A 125 -1.41 5.56 -2.99
C THR A 125 -0.59 6.84 -2.90
N GLU A 126 -0.53 7.50 -1.72
CA GLU A 126 0.36 8.64 -1.48
C GLU A 126 1.84 8.24 -1.58
N GLY A 127 2.19 7.04 -1.14
CA GLY A 127 3.54 6.49 -1.30
C GLY A 127 3.92 6.34 -2.78
N VAL A 128 3.02 5.84 -3.62
CA VAL A 128 3.23 5.74 -5.07
C VAL A 128 3.35 7.13 -5.71
N GLU A 129 2.51 8.10 -5.33
CA GLU A 129 2.66 9.51 -5.77
C GLU A 129 4.03 10.08 -5.43
N ALA A 130 4.50 9.84 -4.20
CA ALA A 130 5.83 10.27 -3.77
C ALA A 130 6.93 9.59 -4.59
N ALA A 131 6.83 8.27 -4.83
CA ALA A 131 7.79 7.53 -5.64
C ALA A 131 7.88 8.05 -7.08
N ILE A 132 6.74 8.37 -7.71
CA ILE A 132 6.71 9.00 -9.04
C ILE A 132 7.47 10.34 -9.03
N LYS A 133 7.22 11.18 -8.03
CA LYS A 133 7.87 12.49 -7.89
C LYS A 133 9.37 12.37 -7.66
N PHE A 134 9.78 11.49 -6.75
CA PHE A 134 11.19 11.23 -6.47
C PHE A 134 11.92 10.69 -7.71
N ALA A 135 11.31 9.74 -8.43
CA ALA A 135 11.89 9.19 -9.63
C ALA A 135 12.11 10.26 -10.70
N ARG A 136 11.11 11.09 -10.98
CA ARG A 136 11.22 12.17 -11.95
C ARG A 136 12.26 13.23 -11.55
N CYS A 137 12.28 13.58 -10.26
CA CYS A 137 13.24 14.56 -9.73
C CYS A 137 14.67 14.04 -9.84
N ALA A 138 14.93 12.81 -9.38
CA ALA A 138 16.27 12.24 -9.34
C ALA A 138 16.86 11.96 -10.75
N THR A 139 16.01 11.60 -11.72
CA THR A 139 16.46 11.22 -13.07
C THR A 139 16.36 12.35 -14.08
N GLY A 140 15.56 13.39 -13.81
CA GLY A 140 15.20 14.43 -14.79
C GLY A 140 14.34 13.91 -15.96
N ARG A 141 13.79 12.69 -15.85
CA ARG A 141 13.03 12.02 -16.92
C ARG A 141 11.53 12.00 -16.60
N PRO A 142 10.64 12.10 -17.60
CA PRO A 142 9.20 12.13 -17.37
C PRO A 142 8.53 10.75 -17.34
N GLY A 143 9.10 9.73 -17.98
CA GLY A 143 8.46 8.46 -18.25
C GLY A 143 8.33 7.56 -17.02
N ILE A 144 7.15 6.96 -16.83
CA ILE A 144 6.93 5.92 -15.82
C ILE A 144 6.39 4.67 -16.50
N VAL A 145 7.07 3.55 -16.29
CA VAL A 145 6.64 2.24 -16.77
C VAL A 145 5.94 1.49 -15.65
N PHE A 146 4.89 0.75 -15.96
CA PHE A 146 4.13 -0.08 -15.02
C PHE A 146 3.63 -1.34 -15.71
N ALA A 147 3.24 -2.36 -14.93
CA ALA A 147 2.82 -3.64 -15.48
C ALA A 147 1.31 -3.69 -15.79
N GLU A 148 0.91 -4.48 -16.77
CA GLU A 148 -0.50 -4.84 -16.97
C GLU A 148 -1.10 -5.43 -15.68
N ARG A 149 -2.41 -5.27 -15.47
CA ARG A 149 -3.12 -5.75 -14.28
C ARG A 149 -2.68 -5.15 -12.95
N ALA A 150 -1.66 -4.28 -12.91
CA ALA A 150 -1.19 -3.63 -11.70
C ALA A 150 -2.28 -2.81 -11.00
N PHE A 151 -2.14 -2.69 -9.68
CA PHE A 151 -2.94 -1.81 -8.84
C PHE A 151 -2.06 -1.03 -7.86
N HIS A 152 -1.85 0.24 -8.13
CA HIS A 152 -0.96 1.11 -7.35
C HIS A 152 -1.69 2.17 -6.51
N GLY A 153 -2.99 2.22 -6.59
CA GLY A 153 -3.84 3.18 -5.86
C GLY A 153 -4.83 3.93 -6.74
N LEU A 154 -5.54 4.89 -6.16
CA LEU A 154 -6.65 5.58 -6.81
C LEU A 154 -6.50 7.12 -6.84
N THR A 155 -5.41 7.71 -6.37
CA THR A 155 -5.04 9.10 -6.66
C THR A 155 -4.61 9.22 -8.12
N MET A 156 -4.65 10.39 -8.72
CA MET A 156 -4.52 10.52 -10.17
C MET A 156 -3.21 9.97 -10.75
N GLY A 157 -2.08 10.20 -10.11
CA GLY A 157 -0.81 9.63 -10.54
C GLY A 157 -0.76 8.11 -10.39
N ALA A 158 -1.13 7.59 -9.22
CA ALA A 158 -1.19 6.15 -8.96
C ALA A 158 -2.24 5.45 -9.85
N LEU A 159 -3.41 6.07 -10.08
CA LEU A 159 -4.45 5.57 -10.98
C LEU A 159 -3.95 5.46 -12.43
N SER A 160 -3.08 6.37 -12.82
CA SER A 160 -2.45 6.35 -14.16
C SER A 160 -1.59 5.12 -14.38
N LEU A 161 -1.09 4.50 -13.30
CA LEU A 161 -0.29 3.27 -13.32
C LEU A 161 -1.11 2.00 -13.08
N ASN A 162 -2.44 2.07 -13.06
CA ASN A 162 -3.28 0.89 -12.92
C ASN A 162 -3.47 0.19 -14.28
N GLY A 163 -3.11 -1.09 -14.32
CA GLY A 163 -3.18 -1.90 -15.55
C GLY A 163 -4.58 -2.43 -15.89
N CYS A 164 -5.58 -2.15 -15.04
CA CYS A 164 -6.96 -2.60 -15.25
C CYS A 164 -7.88 -1.44 -15.64
N GLN A 165 -8.48 -1.54 -16.83
CA GLN A 165 -9.35 -0.52 -17.40
C GLN A 165 -10.55 -0.16 -16.49
N SER A 166 -11.09 -1.14 -15.75
CA SER A 166 -12.25 -0.91 -14.89
C SER A 166 -12.02 0.13 -13.79
N PHE A 167 -10.78 0.33 -13.34
CA PHE A 167 -10.45 1.39 -12.38
C PHE A 167 -10.25 2.75 -13.03
N ARG A 168 -9.86 2.79 -14.30
CA ARG A 168 -9.49 4.00 -15.04
C ARG A 168 -10.67 4.65 -15.75
N GLN A 169 -11.71 3.88 -16.02
CA GLN A 169 -12.86 4.35 -16.81
C GLN A 169 -13.52 5.58 -16.20
N GLY A 170 -13.60 6.66 -16.98
CA GLY A 170 -14.26 7.90 -16.59
C GLY A 170 -13.38 8.93 -15.87
N PHE A 171 -12.07 8.61 -15.63
CA PHE A 171 -11.18 9.50 -14.88
C PHE A 171 -10.07 10.18 -15.71
N ALA A 172 -10.08 10.01 -17.03
CA ALA A 172 -9.12 10.70 -17.90
C ALA A 172 -9.27 12.25 -17.81
N PRO A 173 -8.20 13.04 -18.07
CA PRO A 173 -6.89 12.62 -18.55
C PRO A 173 -5.99 12.07 -17.43
N PHE A 174 -5.13 11.10 -17.78
CA PHE A 174 -4.15 10.50 -16.87
C PHE A 174 -2.81 11.23 -16.91
N LEU A 175 -1.93 10.87 -15.97
CA LEU A 175 -0.56 11.37 -15.96
C LEU A 175 0.12 11.05 -17.31
N PRO A 176 0.68 12.05 -18.00
CA PRO A 176 1.38 11.82 -19.27
C PRO A 176 2.65 11.00 -19.08
N GLU A 177 3.15 10.44 -20.19
CA GLU A 177 4.38 9.64 -20.27
C GLU A 177 4.34 8.37 -19.40
N THR A 178 3.15 7.79 -19.21
CA THR A 178 2.99 6.47 -18.56
C THR A 178 2.90 5.39 -19.63
N ARG A 179 3.65 4.28 -19.45
CA ARG A 179 3.68 3.16 -20.41
C ARG A 179 3.41 1.85 -19.70
N MET A 180 2.47 1.08 -20.22
CA MET A 180 2.15 -0.24 -19.70
C MET A 180 2.96 -1.30 -20.44
N VAL A 181 3.53 -2.27 -19.70
CA VAL A 181 4.23 -3.44 -20.21
C VAL A 181 3.57 -4.72 -19.68
N ARG A 182 3.79 -5.84 -20.36
CA ARG A 182 3.30 -7.15 -19.90
C ARG A 182 4.02 -7.55 -18.61
N PHE A 183 3.26 -8.02 -17.63
CA PHE A 183 3.82 -8.50 -16.37
C PHE A 183 4.60 -9.81 -16.59
N GLY A 184 5.85 -9.83 -16.14
CA GLY A 184 6.73 -10.99 -16.30
C GLY A 184 7.48 -11.05 -17.65
N ASP A 185 7.35 -10.06 -18.53
CA ASP A 185 8.01 -10.00 -19.82
C ASP A 185 9.18 -8.99 -19.81
N LEU A 186 10.40 -9.52 -19.74
CA LEU A 186 11.62 -8.69 -19.74
C LEU A 186 11.87 -8.01 -21.10
N GLY A 187 11.46 -8.64 -22.21
CA GLY A 187 11.62 -8.07 -23.54
C GLY A 187 10.74 -6.84 -23.75
N ASP A 188 9.50 -6.91 -23.25
CA ASP A 188 8.56 -5.79 -23.29
C ASP A 188 9.04 -4.62 -22.41
N LEU A 189 9.54 -4.93 -21.19
CA LEU A 189 10.16 -3.94 -20.32
C LEU A 189 11.40 -3.28 -20.97
N GLU A 190 12.31 -4.08 -21.51
CA GLU A 190 13.49 -3.55 -22.19
C GLU A 190 13.12 -2.66 -23.38
N GLY A 191 12.11 -3.06 -24.15
CA GLY A 191 11.58 -2.24 -25.26
C GLY A 191 11.12 -0.85 -24.82
N ALA A 192 10.42 -0.77 -23.68
CA ALA A 192 9.99 0.49 -23.09
C ALA A 192 11.17 1.35 -22.57
N LEU A 193 12.18 0.72 -21.96
CA LEU A 193 13.34 1.39 -21.38
C LEU A 193 14.29 1.97 -22.44
N ARG A 194 14.35 1.37 -23.63
CA ARG A 194 15.22 1.82 -24.74
C ARG A 194 14.95 3.25 -25.21
N ALA A 195 13.77 3.79 -24.94
CA ALA A 195 13.44 5.17 -25.26
C ALA A 195 14.33 6.19 -24.51
N GLY A 196 14.95 5.79 -23.39
CA GLY A 196 15.91 6.61 -22.65
C GLY A 196 15.29 7.73 -21.79
N ASP A 197 13.97 7.87 -21.82
CA ASP A 197 13.20 8.91 -21.13
C ASP A 197 12.46 8.38 -19.88
N VAL A 198 12.67 7.11 -19.52
CA VAL A 198 12.00 6.47 -18.37
C VAL A 198 12.70 6.85 -17.07
N ALA A 199 11.94 7.41 -16.15
CA ALA A 199 12.37 7.71 -14.79
C ALA A 199 12.35 6.46 -13.90
N ALA A 200 11.27 5.67 -13.97
CA ALA A 200 11.13 4.47 -13.16
C ALA A 200 10.23 3.41 -13.79
N PHE A 201 10.49 2.15 -13.39
CA PHE A 201 9.54 1.04 -13.48
C PHE A 201 8.94 0.77 -12.10
N VAL A 202 7.61 0.88 -11.98
CA VAL A 202 6.85 0.63 -10.75
C VAL A 202 6.16 -0.72 -10.87
N VAL A 203 6.43 -1.63 -9.95
CA VAL A 203 5.92 -3.00 -10.03
C VAL A 203 5.62 -3.60 -8.66
N GLU A 204 4.52 -4.35 -8.56
CA GLU A 204 4.21 -5.19 -7.40
C GLU A 204 5.00 -6.52 -7.54
N PRO A 205 5.72 -6.98 -6.50
CA PRO A 205 6.38 -8.28 -6.52
C PRO A 205 5.43 -9.46 -6.74
N VAL A 206 4.27 -9.36 -6.12
CA VAL A 206 3.09 -10.19 -6.39
C VAL A 206 1.93 -9.23 -6.56
N GLN A 207 1.27 -9.28 -7.71
CA GLN A 207 0.14 -8.39 -7.97
C GLN A 207 -1.02 -8.73 -7.02
N GLY A 208 -1.38 -7.77 -6.16
CA GLY A 208 -2.39 -7.99 -5.13
C GLY A 208 -3.77 -8.30 -5.72
N LYS A 209 -4.13 -7.66 -6.81
CA LYS A 209 -5.35 -8.00 -7.54
C LYS A 209 -5.11 -9.21 -8.44
N GLY A 210 -5.74 -10.34 -8.10
CA GLY A 210 -5.65 -11.57 -8.87
C GLY A 210 -4.50 -12.50 -8.48
N VAL A 211 -3.64 -12.07 -7.55
CA VAL A 211 -2.50 -12.87 -7.03
C VAL A 211 -1.61 -13.42 -8.16
N HIS A 212 -1.20 -12.53 -9.08
CA HIS A 212 -0.29 -12.92 -10.14
C HIS A 212 1.16 -12.87 -9.63
N VAL A 213 1.86 -13.98 -9.78
CA VAL A 213 3.27 -14.15 -9.42
C VAL A 213 4.10 -14.10 -10.70
N PRO A 214 5.20 -13.34 -10.76
CA PRO A 214 6.06 -13.30 -11.91
C PRO A 214 6.89 -14.58 -12.03
N PRO A 215 7.50 -14.86 -13.19
CA PRO A 215 8.50 -15.92 -13.33
C PRO A 215 9.68 -15.72 -12.36
N ASP A 216 10.31 -16.84 -11.96
CA ASP A 216 11.49 -16.80 -11.11
C ASP A 216 12.62 -15.96 -11.74
N GLY A 217 13.27 -15.13 -10.94
CA GLY A 217 14.35 -14.24 -11.39
C GLY A 217 13.89 -12.99 -12.14
N TYR A 218 12.59 -12.82 -12.37
CA TYR A 218 12.06 -11.68 -13.14
C TYR A 218 12.37 -10.34 -12.48
N LEU A 219 12.13 -10.20 -11.17
CA LEU A 219 12.31 -8.93 -10.47
C LEU A 219 13.78 -8.54 -10.38
N ALA A 220 14.66 -9.51 -10.16
CA ALA A 220 16.09 -9.30 -10.17
C ALA A 220 16.59 -8.82 -11.55
N GLU A 221 16.14 -9.44 -12.63
CA GLU A 221 16.54 -9.04 -13.98
C GLU A 221 15.90 -7.69 -14.38
N ALA A 222 14.64 -7.46 -14.01
CA ALA A 222 13.96 -6.19 -14.25
C ALA A 222 14.69 -5.01 -13.54
N SER A 223 15.14 -5.21 -12.29
CA SER A 223 15.93 -4.19 -11.59
C SER A 223 17.27 -3.92 -12.29
N ARG A 224 17.96 -4.97 -12.76
CA ARG A 224 19.20 -4.83 -13.56
C ARG A 224 18.97 -4.10 -14.89
N LEU A 225 17.86 -4.40 -15.57
CA LEU A 225 17.49 -3.69 -16.81
C LEU A 225 17.24 -2.20 -16.53
N CYS A 226 16.46 -1.88 -15.49
CA CYS A 226 16.23 -0.49 -15.12
C CYS A 226 17.55 0.26 -14.91
N HIS A 227 18.45 -0.28 -14.11
CA HIS A 227 19.75 0.33 -13.83
C HIS A 227 20.62 0.47 -15.10
N ARG A 228 20.62 -0.55 -15.99
CA ARG A 228 21.33 -0.50 -17.28
C ARG A 228 20.89 0.68 -18.14
N TYR A 229 19.60 0.99 -18.13
CA TYR A 229 19.02 2.11 -18.90
C TYR A 229 18.92 3.42 -18.10
N GLY A 230 19.43 3.46 -16.86
CA GLY A 230 19.42 4.64 -16.00
C GLY A 230 18.01 5.01 -15.52
N ALA A 231 17.10 4.05 -15.45
CA ALA A 231 15.80 4.16 -14.80
C ALA A 231 15.86 3.58 -13.38
N LEU A 232 14.98 4.03 -12.49
CA LEU A 232 14.86 3.51 -11.14
C LEU A 232 13.92 2.31 -11.11
N PHE A 233 14.21 1.34 -10.23
CA PHE A 233 13.31 0.23 -9.93
C PHE A 233 12.56 0.50 -8.62
N VAL A 234 11.23 0.59 -8.70
CA VAL A 234 10.34 0.86 -7.56
C VAL A 234 9.52 -0.39 -7.26
N ALA A 235 9.77 -1.01 -6.10
CA ALA A 235 8.96 -2.12 -5.63
C ALA A 235 7.75 -1.60 -4.85
N ASP A 236 6.56 -1.82 -5.36
CA ASP A 236 5.32 -1.58 -4.63
C ASP A 236 5.01 -2.79 -3.74
N GLU A 237 5.46 -2.69 -2.51
CA GLU A 237 5.28 -3.69 -1.45
C GLU A 237 4.05 -3.40 -0.57
N VAL A 238 3.18 -2.53 -1.00
CA VAL A 238 1.98 -2.12 -0.24
C VAL A 238 1.14 -3.33 0.17
N GLN A 239 1.02 -4.34 -0.70
CA GLN A 239 0.27 -5.55 -0.38
C GLN A 239 1.17 -6.76 -0.13
N ALA A 240 2.24 -6.93 -0.87
CA ALA A 240 3.13 -8.10 -0.78
C ALA A 240 4.06 -8.03 0.44
N GLY A 241 4.39 -6.81 0.90
CA GLY A 241 5.33 -6.57 2.00
C GLY A 241 4.79 -6.85 3.40
N VAL A 242 5.60 -6.52 4.37
CA VAL A 242 5.32 -6.67 5.81
C VAL A 242 4.86 -8.10 6.14
N CYS A 243 5.67 -9.07 5.71
CA CYS A 243 5.50 -10.51 5.96
C CYS A 243 4.27 -11.16 5.29
N ARG A 244 3.55 -10.49 4.37
CA ARG A 244 2.39 -11.09 3.70
C ARG A 244 2.74 -12.37 2.94
N THR A 245 3.89 -12.40 2.30
CA THR A 245 4.36 -13.54 1.48
C THR A 245 5.25 -14.52 2.25
N GLY A 246 5.41 -14.35 3.57
CA GLY A 246 6.29 -15.17 4.41
C GLY A 246 7.71 -14.63 4.58
N LYS A 247 8.09 -13.61 3.81
CA LYS A 247 9.31 -12.81 4.00
C LYS A 247 8.92 -11.35 4.24
N PHE A 248 9.85 -10.53 4.76
CA PHE A 248 9.52 -9.14 5.09
C PHE A 248 9.07 -8.37 3.85
N LEU A 249 9.76 -8.54 2.73
CA LEU A 249 9.37 -8.01 1.42
C LEU A 249 9.04 -9.15 0.44
N GLY A 250 8.12 -8.89 -0.49
CA GLY A 250 7.83 -9.80 -1.60
C GLY A 250 9.03 -10.00 -2.51
N ILE A 251 9.83 -8.96 -2.77
CA ILE A 251 11.08 -9.06 -3.54
C ILE A 251 12.15 -9.96 -2.89
N ASP A 252 12.03 -10.30 -1.60
CA ASP A 252 12.97 -11.22 -0.94
C ASP A 252 12.87 -12.65 -1.46
N HIS A 253 11.80 -12.99 -2.20
CA HIS A 253 11.66 -14.27 -2.89
C HIS A 253 12.47 -14.33 -4.18
N ASP A 254 12.93 -13.19 -4.71
CA ASP A 254 13.76 -13.10 -5.91
C ASP A 254 15.16 -12.52 -5.54
N PRO A 255 16.11 -13.38 -5.17
CA PRO A 255 17.44 -12.95 -4.74
C PRO A 255 18.17 -12.17 -5.84
N GLY A 256 18.75 -11.03 -5.46
CA GLY A 256 19.44 -10.14 -6.40
C GLY A 256 18.54 -9.03 -6.96
N CYS A 257 17.28 -8.95 -6.54
CA CYS A 257 16.45 -7.78 -6.81
C CYS A 257 16.93 -6.59 -5.96
N GLU A 258 17.31 -5.52 -6.63
CA GLU A 258 17.91 -4.32 -6.02
C GLU A 258 17.04 -3.08 -6.30
N PRO A 259 16.01 -2.81 -5.47
CA PRO A 259 15.17 -1.63 -5.66
C PRO A 259 15.89 -0.34 -5.27
N ASP A 260 15.51 0.76 -5.93
CA ASP A 260 15.89 2.12 -5.56
C ASP A 260 14.89 2.73 -4.59
N MET A 261 13.64 2.28 -4.67
CA MET A 261 12.58 2.64 -3.74
C MET A 261 11.69 1.42 -3.43
N VAL A 262 11.19 1.40 -2.19
CA VAL A 262 10.18 0.43 -1.72
C VAL A 262 9.03 1.19 -1.11
N VAL A 263 7.80 0.91 -1.56
CA VAL A 263 6.59 1.51 -1.01
C VAL A 263 5.91 0.52 -0.07
N LEU A 264 5.66 0.93 1.18
CA LEU A 264 5.01 0.13 2.23
C LEU A 264 3.74 0.81 2.71
N SER A 265 2.72 0.04 3.10
CA SER A 265 1.50 0.52 3.75
C SER A 265 0.71 -0.66 4.33
N LYS A 266 -0.61 -0.65 4.24
CA LYS A 266 -1.52 -1.75 4.65
C LYS A 266 -1.13 -2.37 6.00
N ALA A 267 -0.41 -3.49 5.99
CA ALA A 267 -0.05 -4.23 7.21
C ALA A 267 0.94 -3.50 8.13
N LEU A 268 1.56 -2.40 7.67
CA LEU A 268 2.56 -1.64 8.43
C LEU A 268 2.03 -1.15 9.79
N SER A 269 0.73 -0.84 9.89
CA SER A 269 0.10 -0.41 11.15
C SER A 269 -0.61 -1.53 11.93
N GLY A 270 -0.57 -2.77 11.44
CA GLY A 270 -1.41 -3.85 11.98
C GLY A 270 -2.91 -3.61 11.77
N GLY A 271 -3.29 -2.69 10.87
CA GLY A 271 -4.67 -2.39 10.52
C GLY A 271 -5.41 -1.41 11.44
N LEU A 272 -4.70 -0.74 12.35
CA LEU A 272 -5.35 0.14 13.35
C LEU A 272 -5.29 1.63 12.99
N VAL A 273 -4.24 2.06 12.29
CA VAL A 273 -4.08 3.45 11.86
C VAL A 273 -3.65 3.55 10.40
N PRO A 274 -4.06 4.58 9.66
CA PRO A 274 -3.55 4.80 8.31
C PRO A 274 -2.07 5.21 8.38
N VAL A 275 -1.22 4.52 7.62
CA VAL A 275 0.20 4.83 7.48
C VAL A 275 0.76 4.24 6.20
N GLY A 276 1.69 4.94 5.60
CA GLY A 276 2.54 4.46 4.52
C GLY A 276 3.96 4.95 4.68
N ALA A 277 4.88 4.35 3.96
CA ALA A 277 6.27 4.74 3.92
C ALA A 277 6.86 4.47 2.54
N VAL A 278 7.71 5.37 2.07
CA VAL A 278 8.58 5.15 0.93
C VAL A 278 10.00 5.08 1.43
N MET A 279 10.61 3.90 1.32
CA MET A 279 12.03 3.69 1.62
C MET A 279 12.84 4.01 0.38
N VAL A 280 13.86 4.83 0.50
CA VAL A 280 14.57 5.42 -0.63
C VAL A 280 16.07 5.28 -0.45
N ARG A 281 16.80 4.98 -1.52
CA ARG A 281 18.27 5.04 -1.53
C ARG A 281 18.74 6.50 -1.38
N PRO A 282 19.85 6.76 -0.67
CA PRO A 282 20.40 8.11 -0.54
C PRO A 282 20.64 8.80 -1.89
N SER A 283 21.05 8.05 -2.91
CA SER A 283 21.28 8.57 -4.27
C SER A 283 20.04 9.13 -4.97
N VAL A 284 18.85 8.72 -4.53
CA VAL A 284 17.56 9.21 -5.06
C VAL A 284 17.03 10.38 -4.23
N TRP A 285 17.47 10.47 -2.97
CA TRP A 285 16.99 11.49 -2.02
C TRP A 285 17.66 12.85 -2.20
N ASN A 286 18.89 12.90 -2.70
CA ASN A 286 19.74 14.12 -2.78
C ASN A 286 19.41 15.01 -3.99
#